data_6de6222375e395e6f0464fe9473fa6ba
#
_entry.id   6de6222375e395e6f0464fe9473fa6ba
#
_cell.length_a   1.000
_cell.length_b   1.000
_cell.length_c   1.000
_cell.angle_alpha   90.00
_cell.angle_beta   90.00
_cell.angle_gamma   90.00
#
_symmetry.space_group_name_H-M   'P 1'
#
loop_
_entity.id
_entity.type
_entity.pdbx_description
1 polymer ?
#
loop_
_entity_poly.entity_id
_entity_poly.type
_entity_poly.pdbx_seq_one_letter_code
_entity_poly.pdbx_strand_id
1 'polypeptide(L)'
;MTQEELQTLVEAISIECFQRPFMHEAIFNARLKTTGGRYHLNDHHLDFNPSMFAQSDEQTIVGIIKHELCHYHLHLAGRGYRHRDSEFKQLLQQTGGLRYAPAVAKKASKIECYQCVRCQTMIYRKRKIDTKRFRCGRCRGKLVWQETKWPNNDND
;
A
#
# COMPACT_ATOMS: atom_id res chain seq x y z
N MET A 1 -8.38 -10.46 9.59
CA MET A 1 -8.22 -11.54 8.58
C MET A 1 -6.90 -12.24 8.82
N THR A 2 -6.93 -13.54 9.05
CA THR A 2 -5.75 -14.40 9.19
C THR A 2 -5.20 -14.79 7.82
N GLN A 3 -4.05 -15.48 7.79
CA GLN A 3 -3.46 -16.00 6.56
C GLN A 3 -4.36 -17.08 5.91
N GLU A 4 -4.96 -17.94 6.73
CA GLU A 4 -5.86 -19.00 6.27
C GLU A 4 -7.18 -18.44 5.71
N GLU A 5 -7.73 -17.42 6.38
CA GLU A 5 -8.92 -16.70 5.89
C GLU A 5 -8.66 -16.00 4.54
N LEU A 6 -7.47 -15.43 4.34
CA LEU A 6 -7.07 -14.83 3.07
C LEU A 6 -7.02 -15.88 1.96
N GLN A 7 -6.37 -17.02 2.20
CA GLN A 7 -6.26 -18.10 1.22
C GLN A 7 -7.65 -18.59 0.81
N THR A 8 -8.50 -18.90 1.78
CA THR A 8 -9.89 -19.35 1.56
C THR A 8 -10.70 -18.33 0.76
N LEU A 9 -10.56 -17.04 1.08
CA LEU A 9 -11.28 -15.97 0.39
C LEU A 9 -10.82 -15.83 -1.07
N VAL A 10 -9.52 -15.91 -1.34
CA VAL A 10 -8.97 -15.86 -2.71
C VAL A 10 -9.46 -17.04 -3.54
N GLU A 11 -9.44 -18.25 -2.98
CA GLU A 11 -9.94 -19.46 -3.64
C GLU A 11 -11.44 -19.36 -3.95
N ALA A 12 -12.25 -18.90 -2.99
CA ALA A 12 -13.68 -18.70 -3.18
C ALA A 12 -13.97 -17.70 -4.29
N ILE A 13 -13.34 -16.54 -4.29
CA ILE A 13 -13.50 -15.49 -5.31
C ILE A 13 -13.05 -16.02 -6.69
N SER A 14 -11.99 -16.81 -6.74
CA SER A 14 -11.49 -17.42 -7.99
C SER A 14 -12.55 -18.34 -8.61
N ILE A 15 -13.14 -19.21 -7.82
CA ILE A 15 -14.22 -20.10 -8.30
C ILE A 15 -15.45 -19.29 -8.70
N GLU A 16 -15.92 -18.40 -7.85
CA GLU A 16 -17.16 -17.65 -8.05
C GLU A 16 -17.09 -16.71 -9.25
N CYS A 17 -16.03 -15.95 -9.40
CA CYS A 17 -15.92 -14.88 -10.39
C CYS A 17 -15.19 -15.28 -11.67
N PHE A 18 -14.32 -16.27 -11.62
CA PHE A 18 -13.51 -16.71 -12.76
C PHE A 18 -13.85 -18.13 -13.22
N GLN A 19 -14.63 -18.89 -12.45
CA GLN A 19 -14.98 -20.30 -12.70
C GLN A 19 -13.74 -21.20 -12.89
N ARG A 20 -12.66 -20.84 -12.20
CA ARG A 20 -11.36 -21.51 -12.21
C ARG A 20 -10.77 -21.53 -10.81
N PRO A 21 -10.13 -22.63 -10.40
CA PRO A 21 -9.49 -22.68 -9.09
C PRO A 21 -8.22 -21.82 -9.04
N PHE A 22 -7.96 -21.24 -7.88
CA PHE A 22 -6.66 -20.70 -7.54
C PHE A 22 -5.84 -21.80 -6.90
N MET A 23 -4.70 -22.17 -7.51
CA MET A 23 -3.91 -23.37 -7.16
C MET A 23 -2.59 -23.04 -6.44
N HIS A 24 -2.35 -21.77 -6.13
CA HIS A 24 -1.10 -21.30 -5.53
C HIS A 24 -1.36 -20.61 -4.18
N GLU A 25 -0.36 -19.94 -3.63
CA GLU A 25 -0.47 -19.31 -2.32
C GLU A 25 -0.88 -17.84 -2.45
N ALA A 26 -1.77 -17.41 -1.55
CA ALA A 26 -2.10 -16.02 -1.30
C ALA A 26 -1.55 -15.63 0.07
N ILE A 27 -0.65 -14.66 0.15
CA ILE A 27 0.04 -14.30 1.40
C ILE A 27 -0.07 -12.81 1.72
N PHE A 28 -0.02 -12.47 3.01
CA PHE A 28 0.17 -11.10 3.43
C PHE A 28 1.65 -10.71 3.40
N ASN A 29 1.95 -9.57 2.75
CA ASN A 29 3.30 -9.04 2.66
C ASN A 29 3.36 -7.60 3.20
N ALA A 30 3.89 -7.44 4.42
CA ALA A 30 4.03 -6.15 5.09
C ALA A 30 5.02 -5.18 4.40
N ARG A 31 5.79 -5.65 3.40
CA ARG A 31 6.68 -4.81 2.59
C ARG A 31 5.92 -3.99 1.55
N LEU A 32 4.71 -4.40 1.16
CA LEU A 32 3.84 -3.61 0.30
C LEU A 32 3.40 -2.34 1.06
N LYS A 33 3.64 -1.17 0.47
CA LYS A 33 3.35 0.12 1.12
C LYS A 33 2.23 0.90 0.44
N THR A 34 2.16 0.84 -0.89
CA THR A 34 1.24 1.66 -1.70
C THR A 34 0.33 0.84 -2.59
N THR A 35 0.66 -0.40 -2.86
CA THR A 35 -0.14 -1.34 -3.67
C THR A 35 -1.00 -2.22 -2.78
N GLY A 36 -2.20 -2.56 -3.24
CA GLY A 36 -3.12 -3.45 -2.52
C GLY A 36 -2.72 -4.92 -2.60
N GLY A 37 -2.21 -5.32 -3.75
CA GLY A 37 -1.71 -6.65 -4.02
C GLY A 37 -0.64 -6.66 -5.09
N ARG A 38 -0.13 -7.85 -5.39
CA ARG A 38 0.82 -8.11 -6.47
C ARG A 38 0.80 -9.58 -6.85
N TYR A 39 0.74 -9.84 -8.16
CA TYR A 39 0.93 -11.17 -8.73
C TYR A 39 2.40 -11.42 -9.08
N HIS A 40 2.92 -12.60 -8.74
CA HIS A 40 4.29 -13.03 -9.04
C HIS A 40 4.34 -13.99 -10.23
N LEU A 41 5.13 -13.65 -11.24
CA LEU A 41 5.21 -14.39 -12.50
C LEU A 41 5.95 -15.74 -12.40
N ASN A 42 6.87 -15.88 -11.43
CA ASN A 42 7.77 -17.03 -11.35
C ASN A 42 7.12 -18.26 -10.69
N ASP A 43 6.42 -18.02 -9.58
CA ASP A 43 5.83 -19.06 -8.73
C ASP A 43 4.32 -18.91 -8.57
N HIS A 44 3.75 -17.93 -9.23
CA HIS A 44 2.32 -17.66 -9.34
C HIS A 44 1.59 -17.33 -8.02
N HIS A 45 2.33 -17.02 -6.93
CA HIS A 45 1.69 -16.59 -5.70
C HIS A 45 1.16 -15.15 -5.78
N LEU A 46 0.22 -14.83 -4.91
CA LEU A 46 -0.34 -13.48 -4.75
C LEU A 46 0.09 -12.89 -3.40
N ASP A 47 0.65 -11.69 -3.44
CA ASP A 47 0.93 -10.89 -2.24
C ASP A 47 -0.22 -9.91 -2.01
N PHE A 48 -0.59 -9.69 -0.73
CA PHE A 48 -1.55 -8.66 -0.35
C PHE A 48 -1.02 -7.78 0.78
N ASN A 49 -1.43 -6.51 0.77
CA ASN A 49 -1.00 -5.52 1.75
C ASN A 49 -1.87 -5.60 3.02
N PRO A 50 -1.34 -6.10 4.16
CA PRO A 50 -2.13 -6.26 5.37
C PRO A 50 -2.65 -4.93 5.95
N SER A 51 -1.89 -3.83 5.79
CA SER A 51 -2.31 -2.51 6.26
C SER A 51 -3.48 -1.95 5.44
N MET A 52 -3.50 -2.22 4.13
CA MET A 52 -4.60 -1.82 3.25
C MET A 52 -5.85 -2.64 3.55
N PHE A 53 -5.71 -3.94 3.71
CA PHE A 53 -6.82 -4.82 4.07
C PHE A 53 -7.46 -4.45 5.41
N ALA A 54 -6.65 -4.09 6.41
CA ALA A 54 -7.15 -3.66 7.72
C ALA A 54 -7.93 -2.32 7.70
N GLN A 55 -7.73 -1.49 6.68
CA GLN A 55 -8.34 -0.15 6.54
C GLN A 55 -9.42 -0.11 5.46
N SER A 56 -9.63 -1.19 4.72
CA SER A 56 -10.57 -1.26 3.61
C SER A 56 -11.84 -2.00 4.00
N ASP A 57 -12.95 -1.62 3.36
CA ASP A 57 -14.18 -2.38 3.42
C ASP A 57 -14.08 -3.68 2.59
N GLU A 58 -15.05 -4.55 2.77
CA GLU A 58 -15.09 -5.86 2.10
C GLU A 58 -15.12 -5.72 0.57
N GLN A 59 -15.86 -4.76 0.03
CA GLN A 59 -15.93 -4.55 -1.43
C GLN A 59 -14.58 -4.16 -2.01
N THR A 60 -13.84 -3.32 -1.31
CA THR A 60 -12.48 -2.92 -1.70
C THR A 60 -11.52 -4.11 -1.67
N ILE A 61 -11.57 -4.92 -0.60
CA ILE A 61 -10.74 -6.13 -0.46
C ILE A 61 -11.03 -7.10 -1.62
N VAL A 62 -12.30 -7.41 -1.87
CA VAL A 62 -12.73 -8.27 -2.98
C VAL A 62 -12.28 -7.71 -4.32
N GLY A 63 -12.39 -6.41 -4.54
CA GLY A 63 -11.96 -5.76 -5.76
C GLY A 63 -10.44 -5.83 -6.00
N ILE A 64 -9.62 -5.74 -4.93
CA ILE A 64 -8.17 -5.93 -5.01
C ILE A 64 -7.84 -7.39 -5.34
N ILE A 65 -8.47 -8.34 -4.69
CA ILE A 65 -8.27 -9.78 -4.96
C ILE A 65 -8.62 -10.11 -6.42
N LYS A 66 -9.74 -9.62 -6.93
CA LYS A 66 -10.15 -9.79 -8.33
C LYS A 66 -9.12 -9.21 -9.31
N HIS A 67 -8.50 -8.08 -8.98
CA HIS A 67 -7.46 -7.48 -9.81
C HIS A 67 -6.25 -8.43 -9.97
N GLU A 68 -5.75 -8.96 -8.86
CA GLU A 68 -4.59 -9.88 -8.90
C GLU A 68 -4.95 -11.23 -9.56
N LEU A 69 -6.19 -11.72 -9.35
CA LEU A 69 -6.68 -12.91 -10.03
C LEU A 69 -6.85 -12.73 -11.56
N CYS A 70 -7.11 -11.51 -12.03
CA CYS A 70 -7.09 -11.22 -13.47
C CYS A 70 -5.68 -11.43 -14.04
N HIS A 71 -4.64 -10.91 -13.38
CA HIS A 71 -3.26 -11.16 -13.79
C HIS A 71 -2.95 -12.66 -13.79
N TYR A 72 -3.28 -13.33 -12.69
CA TYR A 72 -3.04 -14.75 -12.49
C TYR A 72 -3.66 -15.62 -13.58
N HIS A 73 -4.98 -15.53 -13.79
CA HIS A 73 -5.69 -16.39 -14.75
C HIS A 73 -5.33 -16.11 -16.19
N LEU A 74 -5.11 -14.85 -16.57
CA LEU A 74 -4.71 -14.50 -17.93
C LEU A 74 -3.28 -14.95 -18.22
N HIS A 75 -2.34 -14.78 -17.28
CA HIS A 75 -0.97 -15.23 -17.46
C HIS A 75 -0.88 -16.75 -17.62
N LEU A 76 -1.56 -17.53 -16.75
CA LEU A 76 -1.60 -18.98 -16.87
C LEU A 76 -2.26 -19.47 -18.14
N ALA A 77 -3.19 -18.70 -18.69
CA ALA A 77 -3.84 -19.00 -19.97
C ALA A 77 -3.01 -18.54 -21.21
N GLY A 78 -1.83 -17.96 -21.01
CA GLY A 78 -0.98 -17.42 -22.07
C GLY A 78 -1.59 -16.21 -22.80
N ARG A 79 -2.48 -15.46 -22.13
CA ARG A 79 -3.20 -14.31 -22.67
C ARG A 79 -2.61 -12.99 -22.17
N GLY A 80 -3.10 -11.87 -22.72
CA GLY A 80 -2.67 -10.52 -22.33
C GLY A 80 -3.06 -10.18 -20.89
N TYR A 81 -2.13 -10.31 -19.96
CA TYR A 81 -2.32 -10.16 -18.51
C TYR A 81 -1.87 -8.81 -17.95
N ARG A 82 -1.24 -7.96 -18.73
CA ARG A 82 -0.73 -6.67 -18.26
C ARG A 82 -1.83 -5.60 -18.26
N HIS A 83 -1.72 -4.60 -17.42
CA HIS A 83 -2.69 -3.48 -17.32
C HIS A 83 -3.01 -2.79 -18.65
N ARG A 84 -2.06 -2.78 -19.60
CA ARG A 84 -2.23 -2.20 -20.95
C ARG A 84 -3.02 -3.10 -21.90
N ASP A 85 -3.04 -4.41 -21.64
CA ASP A 85 -3.64 -5.40 -22.55
C ASP A 85 -5.17 -5.32 -22.52
N SER A 86 -5.80 -5.45 -23.68
CA SER A 86 -7.26 -5.39 -23.80
C SER A 86 -7.97 -6.50 -23.05
N GLU A 87 -7.40 -7.69 -23.05
CA GLU A 87 -7.93 -8.86 -22.37
C GLU A 87 -7.97 -8.66 -20.86
N PHE A 88 -6.92 -8.06 -20.27
CA PHE A 88 -6.92 -7.68 -18.87
C PHE A 88 -8.02 -6.68 -18.53
N LYS A 89 -8.17 -5.62 -19.33
CA LYS A 89 -9.19 -4.59 -19.11
C LYS A 89 -10.61 -5.16 -19.20
N GLN A 90 -10.85 -6.04 -20.16
CA GLN A 90 -12.14 -6.71 -20.32
C GLN A 90 -12.46 -7.62 -19.15
N LEU A 91 -11.53 -8.49 -18.75
CA LEU A 91 -11.73 -9.41 -17.64
C LEU A 91 -11.92 -8.66 -16.32
N LEU A 92 -11.14 -7.60 -16.08
CA LEU A 92 -11.27 -6.77 -14.89
C LEU A 92 -12.65 -6.11 -14.79
N GLN A 93 -13.17 -5.61 -15.92
CA GLN A 93 -14.52 -5.04 -16.00
C GLN A 93 -15.60 -6.10 -15.77
N GLN A 94 -15.49 -7.26 -16.40
CA GLN A 94 -16.45 -8.35 -16.27
C GLN A 94 -16.56 -8.88 -14.83
N THR A 95 -15.45 -8.97 -14.12
CA THR A 95 -15.39 -9.48 -12.75
C THR A 95 -15.66 -8.40 -11.70
N GLY A 96 -15.67 -7.13 -12.08
CA GLY A 96 -15.81 -6.01 -11.14
C GLY A 96 -14.58 -5.81 -10.25
N GLY A 97 -13.39 -6.14 -10.74
CA GLY A 97 -12.13 -5.89 -10.05
C GLY A 97 -11.78 -4.39 -10.04
N LEU A 98 -11.09 -3.94 -9.01
CA LEU A 98 -10.64 -2.56 -8.89
C LEU A 98 -9.44 -2.30 -9.80
N ARG A 99 -9.51 -1.23 -10.58
CA ARG A 99 -8.38 -0.80 -11.41
C ARG A 99 -7.24 -0.21 -10.59
N TYR A 100 -7.58 0.49 -9.50
CA TYR A 100 -6.64 1.13 -8.60
C TYR A 100 -7.01 0.80 -7.16
N ALA A 101 -6.04 0.37 -6.38
CA ALA A 101 -6.22 0.24 -4.94
C ALA A 101 -6.39 1.64 -4.31
N PRO A 102 -7.25 1.80 -3.29
CA PRO A 102 -7.39 3.06 -2.59
C PRO A 102 -6.07 3.45 -1.92
N ALA A 103 -5.85 4.76 -1.77
CA ALA A 103 -4.69 5.24 -1.04
C ALA A 103 -4.81 4.84 0.43
N VAL A 104 -3.83 4.11 0.95
CA VAL A 104 -3.74 3.85 2.40
C VAL A 104 -3.51 5.17 3.11
N ALA A 105 -4.34 5.48 4.11
CA ALA A 105 -4.11 6.62 4.98
C ALA A 105 -2.69 6.51 5.57
N LYS A 106 -1.83 7.46 5.23
CA LYS A 106 -0.47 7.48 5.79
C LYS A 106 -0.60 7.69 7.29
N LYS A 107 -0.10 6.77 8.10
CA LYS A 107 0.05 7.01 9.54
C LYS A 107 0.76 8.35 9.69
N ALA A 108 0.12 9.24 10.43
CA ALA A 108 0.68 10.53 10.75
C ALA A 108 2.10 10.34 11.33
N SER A 109 3.10 10.95 10.69
CA SER A 109 4.49 10.77 11.08
C SER A 109 4.88 11.82 12.11
N LYS A 110 5.67 11.42 13.09
CA LYS A 110 6.28 12.36 14.04
C LYS A 110 6.98 13.51 13.31
N ILE A 111 6.97 14.68 13.93
CA ILE A 111 7.63 15.89 13.44
C ILE A 111 8.68 16.32 14.47
N GLU A 112 9.91 16.42 14.03
CA GLU A 112 11.02 16.96 14.82
C GLU A 112 11.06 18.48 14.65
N CYS A 113 10.98 19.20 15.76
CA CYS A 113 10.93 20.68 15.78
C CYS A 113 12.31 21.23 16.15
N TYR A 114 12.77 22.17 15.37
CA TYR A 114 14.03 22.90 15.61
C TYR A 114 13.78 24.39 15.58
N GLN A 115 14.54 25.16 16.38
CA GLN A 115 14.51 26.61 16.37
C GLN A 115 15.90 27.15 16.01
N CYS A 116 15.91 28.17 15.16
CA CYS A 116 17.14 28.90 14.89
C CYS A 116 17.46 29.86 16.02
N VAL A 117 18.66 29.78 16.59
CA VAL A 117 19.09 30.68 17.69
C VAL A 117 19.26 32.13 17.24
N ARG A 118 19.43 32.37 15.93
CA ARG A 118 19.68 33.73 15.40
C ARG A 118 18.40 34.44 14.98
N CYS A 119 17.55 33.81 14.16
CA CYS A 119 16.34 34.42 13.61
C CYS A 119 15.04 33.89 14.22
N GLN A 120 15.11 33.01 15.21
CA GLN A 120 14.00 32.40 15.95
C GLN A 120 13.02 31.60 15.06
N THR A 121 13.31 31.40 13.78
CA THR A 121 12.46 30.64 12.87
C THR A 121 12.35 29.19 13.31
N MET A 122 11.13 28.68 13.38
CA MET A 122 10.86 27.25 13.63
C MET A 122 11.01 26.45 12.33
N ILE A 123 11.68 25.30 12.45
CA ILE A 123 11.93 24.39 11.33
C ILE A 123 11.41 23.01 11.70
N TYR A 124 10.60 22.42 10.82
CA TYR A 124 9.95 21.13 11.03
C TYR A 124 10.52 20.08 10.08
N ARG A 125 10.86 18.90 10.60
CA ARG A 125 11.44 17.79 9.82
C ARG A 125 10.80 16.46 10.22
N LYS A 126 10.64 15.55 9.27
CA LYS A 126 10.15 14.18 9.53
C LYS A 126 11.22 13.28 10.16
N ARG A 127 12.48 13.66 10.06
CA ARG A 127 13.62 12.92 10.62
C ARG A 127 14.50 13.87 11.38
N LYS A 128 15.17 13.34 12.42
CA LYS A 128 16.22 14.10 13.12
C LYS A 128 17.33 14.48 12.15
N ILE A 129 17.78 15.73 12.26
CA ILE A 129 18.90 16.26 11.47
C ILE A 129 20.11 16.50 12.38
N ASP A 130 21.30 16.36 11.81
CA ASP A 130 22.54 16.71 12.50
C ASP A 130 22.69 18.24 12.53
N THR A 131 22.46 18.83 13.70
CA THR A 131 22.56 20.30 13.91
C THR A 131 24.00 20.83 13.87
N LYS A 132 25.01 19.95 13.86
CA LYS A 132 26.40 20.34 13.61
C LYS A 132 26.63 20.60 12.13
N ARG A 133 26.00 19.83 11.28
CA ARG A 133 26.14 19.88 9.81
C ARG A 133 25.16 20.86 9.16
N PHE A 134 23.90 20.84 9.61
CA PHE A 134 22.81 21.64 9.01
C PHE A 134 22.61 22.97 9.73
N ARG A 135 22.32 24.01 8.98
CA ARG A 135 22.08 25.37 9.45
C ARG A 135 20.73 25.88 9.01
N CYS A 136 20.27 26.96 9.61
CA CYS A 136 19.04 27.63 9.22
C CYS A 136 19.08 28.04 7.76
N GLY A 137 18.07 27.59 6.96
CA GLY A 137 17.97 27.94 5.54
C GLY A 137 17.73 29.43 5.28
N ARG A 138 17.21 30.16 6.28
CA ARG A 138 16.92 31.59 6.17
C ARG A 138 18.13 32.48 6.48
N CYS A 139 18.86 32.20 7.58
CA CYS A 139 19.92 33.11 8.06
C CYS A 139 21.25 32.39 8.34
N ARG A 140 21.35 31.09 8.07
CA ARG A 140 22.49 30.20 8.34
C ARG A 140 22.88 30.11 9.82
N GLY A 141 22.03 30.57 10.73
CA GLY A 141 22.22 30.42 12.18
C GLY A 141 22.18 28.96 12.61
N LYS A 142 22.70 28.71 13.83
CA LYS A 142 22.67 27.39 14.46
C LYS A 142 21.22 26.97 14.74
N LEU A 143 20.95 25.68 14.54
CA LEU A 143 19.66 25.07 14.86
C LEU A 143 19.75 24.32 16.17
N VAL A 144 18.75 24.47 17.01
CA VAL A 144 18.59 23.75 18.28
C VAL A 144 17.31 22.94 18.20
N TRP A 145 17.42 21.64 18.50
CA TRP A 145 16.25 20.77 18.62
C TRP A 145 15.42 21.20 19.82
N GLN A 146 14.11 21.24 19.67
CA GLN A 146 13.17 21.63 20.72
C GLN A 146 12.41 20.42 21.24
N GLU A 147 11.65 19.76 20.36
CA GLU A 147 10.77 18.67 20.74
C GLU A 147 10.42 17.78 19.53
N THR A 148 9.91 16.60 19.84
CA THR A 148 9.23 15.75 18.85
C THR A 148 7.72 15.89 19.04
N LYS A 149 7.00 16.38 18.03
CA LYS A 149 5.54 16.41 18.01
C LYS A 149 5.01 15.15 17.36
N TRP A 150 4.09 14.51 18.04
CA TRP A 150 3.27 13.46 17.46
C TRP A 150 1.98 14.10 16.98
N PRO A 151 1.54 13.87 15.73
CA PRO A 151 0.22 14.32 15.32
C PRO A 151 -0.79 13.64 16.25
N ASN A 152 -1.63 14.45 16.87
CA ASN A 152 -2.70 13.94 17.72
C ASN A 152 -3.57 13.01 16.90
N ASN A 153 -3.78 11.79 17.38
CA ASN A 153 -4.90 10.97 16.98
C ASN A 153 -6.13 11.55 17.69
N ASP A 154 -6.59 12.72 17.22
CA ASP A 154 -7.91 13.22 17.61
C ASP A 154 -8.93 12.38 16.84
N ASN A 155 -9.21 11.21 17.39
CA ASN A 155 -10.45 10.49 17.15
C ASN A 155 -11.27 10.59 18.45
N ASP A 156 -12.06 11.62 18.54
CA ASP A 156 -13.34 11.58 19.24
C ASP A 156 -14.47 11.38 18.22
#